data_6a523bcdf8e4327317e5c5f61e7ecbc3
#
_entry.id   6a523bcdf8e4327317e5c5f61e7ecbc3
#
_cell.length_a   1.000
_cell.length_b   1.000
_cell.length_c   1.000
_cell.angle_alpha   90.00
_cell.angle_beta   90.00
_cell.angle_gamma   90.00
#
_symmetry.space_group_name_H-M   'P 1'
#
loop_
_entity.id
_entity.type
_entity.pdbx_description
1 polymer ?
#
loop_
_entity_poly.entity_id
_entity_poly.type
_entity_poly.pdbx_seq_one_letter_code
_entity_poly.pdbx_strand_id
1 'polypeptide(L)'
;MMSLPVLIGFAGVLVTAVVTGMLAGRCVRQPRIGFIVWTAAVLGLTIALAAQSMGFARGFSPVTFRAVQLFALLLAPLWLAWGLVELVVANEAARFGMRLVSAALTVVASVILATDPLTAEPFSQAWPLTGSHFQPISHYALDAVQAVAVVAVLVSASLAAVQARSDPRWRAAMTAVIPVGLAVFMTVALRLSLPARAAYPLLSMAAAALVWFGASRVSEPPWRAAGRDVRDGRRDRVRDGMGRYLSLIHI
;
A
#
# COMPACT_ATOMS: atom_id res chain seq x y z
N MET A 1 6.79 33.32 12.01
CA MET A 1 5.91 33.04 10.86
C MET A 1 6.05 31.56 10.49
N MET A 2 4.96 30.80 10.36
CA MET A 2 5.02 29.42 9.88
C MET A 2 5.47 29.41 8.41
N SER A 3 6.45 28.59 8.07
CA SER A 3 6.90 28.44 6.70
C SER A 3 5.87 27.64 5.85
N LEU A 4 5.77 27.96 4.57
CA LEU A 4 4.83 27.29 3.63
C LEU A 4 4.91 25.73 3.70
N PRO A 5 6.08 25.09 3.78
CA PRO A 5 6.19 23.64 3.92
C PRO A 5 5.54 23.07 5.17
N VAL A 6 5.58 23.83 6.27
CA VAL A 6 4.94 23.44 7.54
C VAL A 6 3.42 23.43 7.40
N LEU A 7 2.85 24.49 6.81
CA LEU A 7 1.41 24.57 6.57
C LEU A 7 0.90 23.46 5.64
N ILE A 8 1.60 23.22 4.54
CA ILE A 8 1.29 22.11 3.61
C ILE A 8 1.40 20.76 4.34
N GLY A 9 2.43 20.59 5.18
CA GLY A 9 2.61 19.36 5.95
C GLY A 9 1.44 19.09 6.90
N PHE A 10 1.01 20.07 7.71
CA PHE A 10 -0.13 19.89 8.62
C PHE A 10 -1.46 19.72 7.88
N ALA A 11 -1.68 20.43 6.75
CA ALA A 11 -2.83 20.18 5.89
C ALA A 11 -2.81 18.74 5.36
N GLY A 12 -1.62 18.25 4.99
CA GLY A 12 -1.42 16.86 4.56
C GLY A 12 -1.77 15.84 5.64
N VAL A 13 -1.40 16.09 6.89
CA VAL A 13 -1.80 15.25 8.03
C VAL A 13 -3.31 15.14 8.13
N LEU A 14 -4.03 16.27 8.06
CA LEU A 14 -5.49 16.27 8.12
C LEU A 14 -6.11 15.49 6.97
N VAL A 15 -5.66 15.72 5.74
CA VAL A 15 -6.16 15.01 4.55
C VAL A 15 -5.91 13.50 4.68
N THR A 16 -4.70 13.08 5.02
CA THR A 16 -4.36 11.66 5.13
C THR A 16 -5.04 11.00 6.32
N ALA A 17 -5.30 11.71 7.42
CA ALA A 17 -6.09 11.23 8.55
C ALA A 17 -7.55 10.98 8.15
N VAL A 18 -8.16 11.89 7.38
CA VAL A 18 -9.52 11.69 6.83
C VAL A 18 -9.55 10.47 5.92
N VAL A 19 -8.58 10.33 5.01
CA VAL A 19 -8.48 9.15 4.11
C VAL A 19 -8.31 7.87 4.93
N THR A 20 -7.49 7.88 5.98
CA THR A 20 -7.34 6.73 6.90
C THR A 20 -8.67 6.36 7.55
N GLY A 21 -9.42 7.34 8.06
CA GLY A 21 -10.74 7.12 8.65
C GLY A 21 -11.74 6.54 7.67
N MET A 22 -11.76 7.03 6.43
CA MET A 22 -12.62 6.50 5.36
C MET A 22 -12.27 5.06 5.00
N LEU A 23 -10.96 4.73 4.89
CA LEU A 23 -10.50 3.36 4.66
C LEU A 23 -10.81 2.43 5.83
N ALA A 24 -10.63 2.89 7.06
CA ALA A 24 -10.98 2.15 8.27
C ALA A 24 -12.48 1.83 8.32
N GLY A 25 -13.34 2.80 8.03
CA GLY A 25 -14.79 2.58 7.90
C GLY A 25 -15.14 1.53 6.84
N ARG A 26 -14.37 1.47 5.75
CA ARG A 26 -14.53 0.44 4.72
C ARG A 26 -14.05 -0.93 5.19
N CYS A 27 -12.96 -1.01 5.95
CA CYS A 27 -12.48 -2.25 6.57
C CYS A 27 -13.52 -2.86 7.51
N VAL A 28 -14.22 -2.05 8.29
CA VAL A 28 -15.29 -2.53 9.18
C VAL A 28 -16.46 -3.13 8.39
N ARG A 29 -16.83 -2.49 7.28
CA ARG A 29 -17.93 -2.97 6.42
C ARG A 29 -17.55 -4.17 5.56
N GLN A 30 -16.30 -4.26 5.17
CA GLN A 30 -15.76 -5.32 4.30
C GLN A 30 -14.38 -5.75 4.82
N PRO A 31 -14.30 -6.63 5.82
CA PRO A 31 -13.04 -7.06 6.42
C PRO A 31 -12.24 -7.92 5.44
N ARG A 32 -11.38 -7.29 4.66
CA ARG A 32 -10.47 -7.94 3.71
C ARG A 32 -9.03 -7.55 4.04
N ILE A 33 -8.13 -8.50 3.97
CA ILE A 33 -6.70 -8.28 4.27
C ILE A 33 -6.14 -7.11 3.46
N GLY A 34 -6.45 -7.02 2.16
CA GLY A 34 -5.97 -5.94 1.31
C GLY A 34 -6.39 -4.55 1.82
N PHE A 35 -7.64 -4.36 2.26
CA PHE A 35 -8.10 -3.08 2.82
C PHE A 35 -7.46 -2.79 4.17
N ILE A 36 -7.27 -3.80 5.02
CA ILE A 36 -6.62 -3.66 6.33
C ILE A 36 -5.18 -3.14 6.12
N VAL A 37 -4.45 -3.78 5.21
CA VAL A 37 -3.06 -3.43 4.93
C VAL A 37 -2.94 -2.04 4.29
N TRP A 38 -3.84 -1.68 3.35
CA TRP A 38 -3.88 -0.33 2.79
C TRP A 38 -4.23 0.73 3.83
N THR A 39 -5.17 0.44 4.74
CA THR A 39 -5.49 1.35 5.85
C THR A 39 -4.27 1.57 6.74
N ALA A 40 -3.57 0.48 7.09
CA ALA A 40 -2.36 0.57 7.90
C ALA A 40 -1.23 1.34 7.16
N ALA A 41 -1.10 1.18 5.85
CA ALA A 41 -0.13 1.93 5.05
C ALA A 41 -0.43 3.44 5.06
N VAL A 42 -1.70 3.84 4.84
CA VAL A 42 -2.09 5.26 4.85
C VAL A 42 -2.02 5.86 6.25
N LEU A 43 -2.33 5.10 7.31
CA LEU A 43 -2.09 5.50 8.68
C LEU A 43 -0.60 5.76 8.93
N GLY A 44 0.28 4.86 8.44
CA GLY A 44 1.73 5.05 8.47
C GLY A 44 2.16 6.35 7.78
N LEU A 45 1.63 6.65 6.59
CA LEU A 45 1.87 7.92 5.90
C LEU A 45 1.39 9.13 6.71
N THR A 46 0.27 9.02 7.42
CA THR A 46 -0.23 10.08 8.31
C THR A 46 0.74 10.36 9.46
N ILE A 47 1.24 9.29 10.09
CA ILE A 47 2.25 9.41 11.18
C ILE A 47 3.55 10.00 10.64
N ALA A 48 4.01 9.56 9.48
CA ALA A 48 5.21 10.08 8.84
C ALA A 48 5.07 11.58 8.50
N LEU A 49 3.92 12.00 7.95
CA LEU A 49 3.64 13.40 7.67
C LEU A 49 3.59 14.25 8.93
N ALA A 50 3.02 13.74 10.03
CA ALA A 50 3.02 14.43 11.31
C ALA A 50 4.46 14.61 11.84
N ALA A 51 5.27 13.56 11.83
CA ALA A 51 6.67 13.61 12.23
C ALA A 51 7.49 14.58 11.36
N GLN A 52 7.25 14.57 10.05
CA GLN A 52 7.88 15.46 9.07
C GLN A 52 7.50 16.93 9.31
N SER A 53 6.21 17.21 9.54
CA SER A 53 5.71 18.56 9.80
C SER A 53 6.31 19.13 11.07
N MET A 54 6.45 18.29 12.12
CA MET A 54 7.14 18.67 13.35
C MET A 54 8.63 18.92 13.11
N GLY A 55 9.28 18.10 12.28
CA GLY A 55 10.68 18.27 11.89
C GLY A 55 10.92 19.62 11.19
N PHE A 56 10.06 20.01 10.26
CA PHE A 56 10.16 21.30 9.58
C PHE A 56 9.83 22.49 10.50
N ALA A 57 8.96 22.30 11.52
CA ALA A 57 8.57 23.36 12.42
C ALA A 57 9.61 23.62 13.53
N ARG A 58 10.18 22.56 14.11
CA ARG A 58 11.04 22.62 15.31
C ARG A 58 12.47 22.14 15.10
N GLY A 59 12.77 21.60 13.93
CA GLY A 59 13.98 20.82 13.63
C GLY A 59 13.72 19.32 13.76
N PHE A 60 14.43 18.55 12.94
CA PHE A 60 14.37 17.09 13.03
C PHE A 60 15.06 16.61 14.30
N SER A 61 14.58 15.50 14.83
CA SER A 61 15.16 14.75 15.93
C SER A 61 15.39 13.30 15.49
N PRO A 62 16.21 12.53 16.21
CA PRO A 62 16.35 11.09 15.92
C PRO A 62 15.01 10.35 15.84
N VAL A 63 14.06 10.69 16.68
CA VAL A 63 12.72 10.08 16.73
C VAL A 63 11.90 10.45 15.49
N THR A 64 11.81 11.73 15.15
CA THR A 64 11.04 12.19 13.98
C THR A 64 11.65 11.68 12.69
N PHE A 65 12.97 11.63 12.59
CA PHE A 65 13.67 11.07 11.45
C PHE A 65 13.37 9.58 11.28
N ARG A 66 13.55 8.77 12.34
CA ARG A 66 13.23 7.33 12.30
C ARG A 66 11.77 7.07 11.99
N ALA A 67 10.84 7.86 12.54
CA ALA A 67 9.42 7.72 12.26
C ALA A 67 9.13 7.92 10.75
N VAL A 68 9.70 8.94 10.13
CA VAL A 68 9.53 9.14 8.68
C VAL A 68 10.12 8.00 7.87
N GLN A 69 11.34 7.55 8.19
CA GLN A 69 12.00 6.45 7.48
C GLN A 69 11.21 5.15 7.61
N LEU A 70 10.73 4.84 8.81
CA LEU A 70 9.97 3.63 9.08
C LEU A 70 8.61 3.65 8.38
N PHE A 71 7.82 4.69 8.60
CA PHE A 71 6.43 4.70 8.17
C PHE A 71 6.26 5.06 6.69
N ALA A 72 6.98 6.05 6.17
CA ALA A 72 6.83 6.47 4.78
C ALA A 72 7.69 5.68 3.81
N LEU A 73 8.94 5.36 4.16
CA LEU A 73 9.89 4.78 3.20
C LEU A 73 9.98 3.26 3.29
N LEU A 74 9.63 2.65 4.44
CA LEU A 74 9.66 1.21 4.61
C LEU A 74 8.25 0.61 4.56
N LEU A 75 7.39 0.97 5.52
CA LEU A 75 6.10 0.30 5.70
C LEU A 75 5.09 0.65 4.60
N ALA A 76 4.98 1.92 4.20
CA ALA A 76 3.99 2.34 3.24
C ALA A 76 4.15 1.61 1.89
N PRO A 77 5.31 1.64 1.19
CA PRO A 77 5.44 0.96 -0.09
C PRO A 77 5.24 -0.56 0.02
N LEU A 78 5.76 -1.18 1.07
CA LEU A 78 5.64 -2.63 1.29
C LEU A 78 4.17 -3.06 1.48
N TRP A 79 3.45 -2.36 2.35
CA TRP A 79 2.07 -2.71 2.66
C TRP A 79 1.10 -2.35 1.53
N LEU A 80 1.35 -1.29 0.77
CA LEU A 80 0.58 -0.99 -0.44
C LEU A 80 0.77 -2.07 -1.50
N ALA A 81 1.99 -2.53 -1.72
CA ALA A 81 2.31 -3.60 -2.65
C ALA A 81 1.70 -4.94 -2.21
N TRP A 82 1.78 -5.26 -0.91
CA TRP A 82 1.10 -6.44 -0.36
C TRP A 82 -0.40 -6.43 -0.64
N GLY A 83 -1.07 -5.31 -0.38
CA GLY A 83 -2.51 -5.18 -0.65
C GLY A 83 -2.86 -5.36 -2.13
N LEU A 84 -1.98 -4.94 -3.07
CA LEU A 84 -2.15 -5.20 -4.49
C LEU A 84 -2.06 -6.69 -4.83
N VAL A 85 -1.11 -7.41 -4.26
CA VAL A 85 -0.98 -8.85 -4.44
C VAL A 85 -2.24 -9.58 -3.94
N GLU A 86 -2.78 -9.18 -2.78
CA GLU A 86 -4.05 -9.73 -2.25
C GLU A 86 -5.25 -9.48 -3.20
N LEU A 87 -5.24 -8.38 -3.93
CA LEU A 87 -6.29 -8.03 -4.88
C LEU A 87 -6.20 -8.83 -6.17
N VAL A 88 -4.97 -8.98 -6.72
CA VAL A 88 -4.74 -9.45 -8.09
C VAL A 88 -4.44 -10.95 -8.14
N VAL A 89 -3.69 -11.48 -7.19
CA VAL A 89 -3.20 -12.86 -7.25
C VAL A 89 -4.26 -13.83 -6.75
N ALA A 90 -4.69 -14.75 -7.63
CA ALA A 90 -5.66 -15.80 -7.29
C ALA A 90 -5.03 -16.95 -6.48
N ASN A 91 -3.75 -17.25 -6.72
CA ASN A 91 -3.03 -18.35 -6.10
C ASN A 91 -2.82 -18.11 -4.59
N GLU A 92 -3.36 -18.99 -3.75
CA GLU A 92 -3.27 -18.86 -2.28
C GLU A 92 -1.84 -19.01 -1.77
N ALA A 93 -1.05 -19.90 -2.34
CA ALA A 93 0.34 -20.09 -1.94
C ALA A 93 1.18 -18.83 -2.20
N ALA A 94 0.97 -18.17 -3.36
CA ALA A 94 1.66 -16.92 -3.68
C ALA A 94 1.22 -15.77 -2.74
N ARG A 95 -0.06 -15.67 -2.39
CA ARG A 95 -0.54 -14.69 -1.40
C ARG A 95 0.03 -14.95 -0.02
N PHE A 96 0.05 -16.23 0.39
CA PHE A 96 0.67 -16.61 1.67
C PHE A 96 2.15 -16.28 1.71
N GLY A 97 2.89 -16.59 0.63
CA GLY A 97 4.29 -16.23 0.48
C GLY A 97 4.51 -14.71 0.62
N MET A 98 3.68 -13.89 -0.04
CA MET A 98 3.77 -12.42 0.08
C MET A 98 3.49 -11.94 1.51
N ARG A 99 2.51 -12.54 2.21
CA ARG A 99 2.23 -12.23 3.62
C ARG A 99 3.44 -12.51 4.50
N LEU A 100 4.05 -13.69 4.32
CA LEU A 100 5.22 -14.10 5.09
C LEU A 100 6.41 -13.18 4.83
N VAL A 101 6.71 -12.91 3.57
CA VAL A 101 7.81 -12.00 3.17
C VAL A 101 7.56 -10.59 3.71
N SER A 102 6.35 -10.06 3.56
CA SER A 102 6.01 -8.72 4.06
C SER A 102 6.08 -8.63 5.57
N ALA A 103 5.61 -9.65 6.30
CA ALA A 103 5.70 -9.70 7.75
C ALA A 103 7.17 -9.79 8.21
N ALA A 104 7.96 -10.67 7.61
CA ALA A 104 9.38 -10.80 7.92
C ALA A 104 10.16 -9.51 7.65
N LEU A 105 9.97 -8.90 6.48
CA LEU A 105 10.60 -7.63 6.14
C LEU A 105 10.14 -6.50 7.06
N THR A 106 8.84 -6.44 7.41
CA THR A 106 8.33 -5.46 8.38
C THR A 106 9.07 -5.57 9.71
N VAL A 107 9.20 -6.77 10.27
CA VAL A 107 9.86 -6.98 11.56
C VAL A 107 11.36 -6.70 11.44
N VAL A 108 12.05 -7.38 10.54
CA VAL A 108 13.51 -7.32 10.43
C VAL A 108 13.99 -5.91 10.09
N ALA A 109 13.42 -5.29 9.06
CA ALA A 109 13.84 -3.95 8.65
C ALA A 109 13.45 -2.89 9.69
N SER A 110 12.30 -3.04 10.38
CA SER A 110 11.93 -2.12 11.47
C SER A 110 12.90 -2.22 12.64
N VAL A 111 13.32 -3.42 13.03
CA VAL A 111 14.32 -3.61 14.08
C VAL A 111 15.65 -2.98 13.67
N ILE A 112 16.11 -3.23 12.45
CA ILE A 112 17.36 -2.62 11.96
C ILE A 112 17.28 -1.09 12.02
N LEU A 113 16.21 -0.46 11.49
CA LEU A 113 16.07 0.99 11.52
C LEU A 113 15.92 1.57 12.94
N ALA A 114 15.30 0.81 13.86
CA ALA A 114 15.11 1.26 15.23
C ALA A 114 16.40 1.20 16.06
N THR A 115 17.24 0.19 15.82
CA THR A 115 18.46 -0.08 16.61
C THR A 115 19.72 0.53 16.00
N ASP A 116 19.70 0.91 14.71
CA ASP A 116 20.85 1.49 14.04
C ASP A 116 21.35 2.77 14.76
N PRO A 117 22.60 2.85 15.20
CA PRO A 117 23.16 4.06 15.75
C PRO A 117 23.24 5.12 14.67
N LEU A 118 22.56 6.25 14.92
CA LEU A 118 22.61 7.40 14.02
C LEU A 118 23.99 8.06 14.08
N THR A 119 24.50 8.49 12.93
CA THR A 119 25.74 9.28 12.86
C THR A 119 25.58 10.61 13.62
N ALA A 120 26.70 11.12 14.15
CA ALA A 120 26.74 12.32 14.96
C ALA A 120 26.45 13.64 14.21
N GLU A 121 26.02 13.60 12.94
CA GLU A 121 25.65 14.80 12.22
C GLU A 121 24.46 15.50 12.87
N PRO A 122 24.54 16.82 13.08
CA PRO A 122 23.50 17.58 13.74
C PRO A 122 22.24 17.65 12.88
N PHE A 123 21.10 17.32 13.46
CA PHE A 123 19.81 17.50 12.80
C PHE A 123 19.47 18.99 12.71
N SER A 124 18.92 19.40 11.57
CA SER A 124 18.48 20.76 11.28
C SER A 124 17.01 20.79 10.87
N GLN A 125 16.50 21.94 10.46
CA GLN A 125 15.20 22.07 9.82
C GLN A 125 15.23 21.67 8.32
N ALA A 126 16.41 21.33 7.78
CA ALA A 126 16.53 20.78 6.44
C ALA A 126 16.10 19.33 6.43
N TRP A 127 15.66 18.83 5.28
CA TRP A 127 15.34 17.41 5.11
C TRP A 127 16.60 16.57 5.32
N PRO A 128 16.61 15.68 6.33
CA PRO A 128 17.77 14.85 6.59
C PRO A 128 17.87 13.73 5.53
N LEU A 129 19.02 13.66 4.87
CA LEU A 129 19.29 12.60 3.90
C LEU A 129 19.50 11.27 4.60
N THR A 130 18.90 10.21 4.10
CA THR A 130 19.04 8.86 4.66
C THR A 130 20.50 8.41 4.71
N GLY A 131 21.26 8.72 3.66
CA GLY A 131 22.67 8.32 3.53
C GLY A 131 23.66 9.04 4.46
N SER A 132 23.27 10.19 5.06
CA SER A 132 24.16 10.92 5.99
C SER A 132 23.94 10.53 7.46
N HIS A 133 22.80 9.91 7.80
CA HIS A 133 22.43 9.66 9.19
C HIS A 133 22.36 8.17 9.54
N PHE A 134 22.17 7.27 8.59
CA PHE A 134 22.15 5.83 8.80
C PHE A 134 23.44 5.15 8.36
N GLN A 135 23.77 4.04 9.03
CA GLN A 135 24.81 3.14 8.58
C GLN A 135 24.40 2.40 7.29
N PRO A 136 25.35 1.85 6.52
CA PRO A 136 25.08 1.17 5.25
C PRO A 136 24.05 0.04 5.35
N ILE A 137 23.98 -0.67 6.49
CA ILE A 137 23.06 -1.78 6.68
C ILE A 137 21.59 -1.35 6.64
N SER A 138 21.25 -0.22 7.27
CA SER A 138 19.89 0.35 7.23
C SER A 138 19.54 0.82 5.81
N HIS A 139 20.51 1.31 5.08
CA HIS A 139 20.35 1.71 3.69
C HIS A 139 19.98 0.53 2.81
N TYR A 140 20.72 -0.58 2.91
CA TYR A 140 20.43 -1.82 2.18
C TYR A 140 19.08 -2.44 2.60
N ALA A 141 18.70 -2.36 3.86
CA ALA A 141 17.40 -2.83 4.33
C ALA A 141 16.24 -2.06 3.66
N LEU A 142 16.35 -0.74 3.56
CA LEU A 142 15.37 0.09 2.86
C LEU A 142 15.35 -0.21 1.36
N ASP A 143 16.51 -0.38 0.71
CA ASP A 143 16.62 -0.72 -0.70
C ASP A 143 15.95 -2.07 -1.00
N ALA A 144 16.22 -3.08 -0.18
CA ALA A 144 15.63 -4.41 -0.33
C ALA A 144 14.10 -4.37 -0.22
N VAL A 145 13.57 -3.65 0.78
CA VAL A 145 12.11 -3.51 0.96
C VAL A 145 11.47 -2.79 -0.22
N GLN A 146 12.08 -1.71 -0.69
CA GLN A 146 11.55 -0.95 -1.83
C GLN A 146 11.65 -1.76 -3.14
N ALA A 147 12.72 -2.51 -3.35
CA ALA A 147 12.85 -3.41 -4.49
C ALA A 147 11.75 -4.48 -4.50
N VAL A 148 11.49 -5.12 -3.34
CA VAL A 148 10.39 -6.09 -3.20
C VAL A 148 9.04 -5.44 -3.50
N ALA A 149 8.78 -4.24 -2.99
CA ALA A 149 7.54 -3.52 -3.24
C ALA A 149 7.35 -3.19 -4.73
N VAL A 150 8.39 -2.68 -5.40
CA VAL A 150 8.36 -2.35 -6.84
C VAL A 150 8.13 -3.62 -7.67
N VAL A 151 8.87 -4.70 -7.41
CA VAL A 151 8.68 -5.97 -8.11
C VAL A 151 7.27 -6.50 -7.93
N ALA A 152 6.73 -6.49 -6.71
CA ALA A 152 5.37 -6.92 -6.43
C ALA A 152 4.31 -6.09 -7.18
N VAL A 153 4.51 -4.77 -7.29
CA VAL A 153 3.63 -3.89 -8.09
C VAL A 153 3.72 -4.23 -9.57
N LEU A 154 4.93 -4.36 -10.12
CA LEU A 154 5.13 -4.67 -11.54
C LEU A 154 4.52 -6.03 -11.91
N VAL A 155 4.73 -7.05 -11.09
CA VAL A 155 4.13 -8.38 -11.28
C VAL A 155 2.61 -8.29 -11.20
N SER A 156 2.05 -7.60 -10.18
CA SER A 156 0.60 -7.44 -10.04
C SER A 156 -0.01 -6.69 -11.22
N ALA A 157 0.61 -5.61 -11.67
CA ALA A 157 0.14 -4.82 -12.81
C ALA A 157 0.20 -5.63 -14.11
N SER A 158 1.28 -6.38 -14.33
CA SER A 158 1.44 -7.25 -15.50
C SER A 158 0.40 -8.37 -15.54
N LEU A 159 0.17 -9.05 -14.41
CA LEU A 159 -0.87 -10.08 -14.30
C LEU A 159 -2.26 -9.51 -14.57
N ALA A 160 -2.59 -8.38 -13.96
CA ALA A 160 -3.87 -7.71 -14.17
C ALA A 160 -4.04 -7.27 -15.63
N ALA A 161 -2.99 -6.72 -16.27
CA ALA A 161 -3.01 -6.29 -17.66
C ALA A 161 -3.20 -7.45 -18.64
N VAL A 162 -2.53 -8.59 -18.42
CA VAL A 162 -2.71 -9.79 -19.26
C VAL A 162 -4.14 -10.31 -19.15
N GLN A 163 -4.67 -10.41 -17.94
CA GLN A 163 -6.03 -10.92 -17.71
C GLN A 163 -7.12 -9.94 -18.19
N ALA A 164 -6.85 -8.63 -18.14
CA ALA A 164 -7.75 -7.60 -18.64
C ALA A 164 -8.00 -7.66 -20.16
N ARG A 165 -7.13 -8.36 -20.91
CA ARG A 165 -7.33 -8.58 -22.36
C ARG A 165 -8.51 -9.51 -22.64
N SER A 166 -8.74 -10.51 -21.80
CA SER A 166 -9.72 -11.56 -21.97
C SER A 166 -10.99 -11.40 -21.13
N ASP A 167 -10.92 -10.70 -20.00
CA ASP A 167 -12.05 -10.58 -19.06
C ASP A 167 -12.32 -9.12 -18.65
N PRO A 168 -13.54 -8.60 -18.88
CA PRO A 168 -13.94 -7.24 -18.48
C PRO A 168 -13.80 -6.95 -16.98
N ARG A 169 -13.91 -7.97 -16.11
CA ARG A 169 -13.76 -7.84 -14.66
C ARG A 169 -12.35 -7.38 -14.28
N TRP A 170 -11.35 -7.88 -15.00
CA TRP A 170 -9.97 -7.46 -14.81
C TRP A 170 -9.70 -6.05 -15.32
N ARG A 171 -10.41 -5.61 -16.36
CA ARG A 171 -10.39 -4.20 -16.79
C ARG A 171 -10.92 -3.28 -15.69
N ALA A 172 -11.99 -3.67 -15.01
CA ALA A 172 -12.48 -2.94 -13.85
C ALA A 172 -11.47 -2.95 -12.69
N ALA A 173 -10.78 -4.06 -12.43
CA ALA A 173 -9.73 -4.13 -11.41
C ALA A 173 -8.52 -3.22 -11.70
N MET A 174 -8.17 -3.01 -12.97
CA MET A 174 -7.09 -2.09 -13.37
C MET A 174 -7.33 -0.66 -12.89
N THR A 175 -8.60 -0.22 -12.76
CA THR A 175 -8.92 1.11 -12.20
C THR A 175 -8.49 1.29 -10.74
N ALA A 176 -8.22 0.19 -10.02
CA ALA A 176 -7.66 0.19 -8.68
C ALA A 176 -6.15 -0.11 -8.68
N VAL A 177 -5.69 -1.01 -9.54
CA VAL A 177 -4.27 -1.42 -9.61
C VAL A 177 -3.37 -0.25 -10.02
N ILE A 178 -3.78 0.52 -11.03
CA ILE A 178 -2.98 1.65 -11.52
C ILE A 178 -2.77 2.72 -10.45
N PRO A 179 -3.80 3.28 -9.80
CA PRO A 179 -3.59 4.34 -8.82
C PRO A 179 -2.84 3.84 -7.58
N VAL A 180 -3.10 2.63 -7.09
CA VAL A 180 -2.35 2.11 -5.94
C VAL A 180 -0.90 1.79 -6.31
N GLY A 181 -0.65 1.25 -7.50
CA GLY A 181 0.71 1.07 -8.02
C GLY A 181 1.46 2.39 -8.13
N LEU A 182 0.82 3.43 -8.65
CA LEU A 182 1.39 4.78 -8.71
C LEU A 182 1.68 5.34 -7.31
N ALA A 183 0.80 5.07 -6.32
CA ALA A 183 1.03 5.46 -4.93
C ALA A 183 2.31 4.81 -4.37
N VAL A 184 2.58 3.53 -4.68
CA VAL A 184 3.85 2.88 -4.30
C VAL A 184 5.05 3.60 -4.92
N PHE A 185 5.00 3.92 -6.21
CA PHE A 185 6.10 4.67 -6.84
C PHE A 185 6.28 6.06 -6.23
N MET A 186 5.21 6.75 -5.85
CA MET A 186 5.30 8.03 -5.14
C MET A 186 5.96 7.89 -3.76
N THR A 187 5.64 6.83 -3.00
CA THR A 187 6.30 6.59 -1.72
C THR A 187 7.78 6.21 -1.88
N VAL A 188 8.14 5.47 -2.92
CA VAL A 188 9.54 5.20 -3.27
C VAL A 188 10.26 6.48 -3.70
N ALA A 189 9.60 7.35 -4.46
CA ALA A 189 10.15 8.64 -4.90
C ALA A 189 10.44 9.60 -3.75
N LEU A 190 9.82 9.43 -2.57
CA LEU A 190 10.16 10.21 -1.37
C LEU A 190 11.63 10.06 -0.94
N ARG A 191 12.29 9.01 -1.39
CA ARG A 191 13.72 8.77 -1.13
C ARG A 191 14.65 9.61 -2.00
N LEU A 192 14.13 10.09 -3.13
CA LEU A 192 14.91 10.96 -4.03
C LEU A 192 15.14 12.30 -3.33
N SER A 193 16.35 12.82 -3.46
CA SER A 193 16.71 14.14 -2.91
C SER A 193 16.03 15.25 -3.70
N LEU A 194 14.74 15.48 -3.42
CA LEU A 194 13.99 16.54 -4.08
C LEU A 194 14.36 17.91 -3.49
N PRO A 195 14.68 18.90 -4.33
CA PRO A 195 15.12 20.21 -3.85
C PRO A 195 14.01 20.99 -3.13
N ALA A 196 12.74 20.69 -3.42
CA ALA A 196 11.60 21.39 -2.84
C ALA A 196 11.10 20.70 -1.57
N ARG A 197 11.26 21.34 -0.40
CA ARG A 197 10.74 20.82 0.90
C ARG A 197 9.24 20.52 0.88
N ALA A 198 8.45 21.24 0.08
CA ALA A 198 7.03 21.02 -0.09
C ALA A 198 6.70 19.75 -0.91
N ALA A 199 7.63 19.20 -1.69
CA ALA A 199 7.40 18.02 -2.51
C ALA A 199 7.08 16.77 -1.68
N TYR A 200 7.74 16.62 -0.52
CA TYR A 200 7.54 15.45 0.35
C TYR A 200 6.10 15.32 0.88
N PRO A 201 5.50 16.35 1.53
CA PRO A 201 4.11 16.27 1.96
C PRO A 201 3.14 16.14 0.79
N LEU A 202 3.39 16.79 -0.35
CA LEU A 202 2.53 16.68 -1.53
C LEU A 202 2.53 15.26 -2.11
N LEU A 203 3.68 14.62 -2.23
CA LEU A 203 3.76 13.22 -2.70
C LEU A 203 3.05 12.26 -1.76
N SER A 204 3.19 12.44 -0.44
CA SER A 204 2.51 11.60 0.54
C SER A 204 0.99 11.78 0.50
N MET A 205 0.51 13.02 0.35
CA MET A 205 -0.92 13.32 0.16
C MET A 205 -1.46 12.71 -1.12
N ALA A 206 -0.73 12.86 -2.23
CA ALA A 206 -1.10 12.29 -3.52
C ALA A 206 -1.14 10.76 -3.46
N ALA A 207 -0.15 10.12 -2.81
CA ALA A 207 -0.15 8.68 -2.60
C ALA A 207 -1.40 8.23 -1.81
N ALA A 208 -1.74 8.89 -0.70
CA ALA A 208 -2.93 8.57 0.09
C ALA A 208 -4.24 8.76 -0.72
N ALA A 209 -4.34 9.83 -1.50
CA ALA A 209 -5.49 10.09 -2.36
C ALA A 209 -5.64 9.01 -3.45
N LEU A 210 -4.53 8.56 -4.05
CA LEU A 210 -4.52 7.49 -5.03
C LEU A 210 -4.92 6.14 -4.42
N VAL A 211 -4.48 5.85 -3.20
CA VAL A 211 -4.92 4.63 -2.47
C VAL A 211 -6.42 4.68 -2.20
N TRP A 212 -6.94 5.83 -1.74
CA TRP A 212 -8.38 6.01 -1.55
C TRP A 212 -9.15 5.82 -2.84
N PHE A 213 -8.71 6.46 -3.92
CA PHE A 213 -9.34 6.34 -5.24
C PHE A 213 -9.34 4.88 -5.70
N GLY A 214 -8.20 4.19 -5.65
CA GLY A 214 -8.10 2.78 -5.99
C GLY A 214 -8.99 1.90 -5.12
N ALA A 215 -8.95 2.09 -3.81
CA ALA A 215 -9.79 1.35 -2.87
C ALA A 215 -11.28 1.58 -3.14
N SER A 216 -11.71 2.79 -3.50
CA SER A 216 -13.10 3.11 -3.80
C SER A 216 -13.66 2.38 -5.02
N ARG A 217 -12.81 1.97 -5.94
CA ARG A 217 -13.17 1.23 -7.17
C ARG A 217 -13.25 -0.29 -6.98
N VAL A 218 -12.72 -0.82 -5.88
CA VAL A 218 -12.76 -2.26 -5.59
C VAL A 218 -14.05 -2.61 -4.86
N SER A 219 -14.96 -3.29 -5.55
CA SER A 219 -16.12 -3.93 -4.92
C SER A 219 -15.80 -5.36 -4.49
N GLU A 220 -15.16 -6.14 -5.37
CA GLU A 220 -14.77 -7.52 -5.12
C GLU A 220 -13.54 -7.90 -5.95
N PRO A 221 -12.62 -8.77 -5.44
CA PRO A 221 -11.51 -9.30 -6.23
C PRO A 221 -12.04 -10.10 -7.42
N PRO A 222 -11.51 -9.87 -8.64
CA PRO A 222 -12.05 -10.47 -9.87
C PRO A 222 -12.01 -12.00 -9.88
N TRP A 223 -11.00 -12.60 -9.23
CA TRP A 223 -10.88 -14.04 -9.11
C TRP A 223 -11.94 -14.69 -8.20
N ARG A 224 -12.49 -13.96 -7.21
CA ARG A 224 -13.62 -14.46 -6.38
C ARG A 224 -14.92 -14.47 -7.16
N ALA A 225 -15.15 -13.47 -7.97
CA ALA A 225 -16.34 -13.39 -8.81
C ALA A 225 -16.37 -14.54 -9.82
N ALA A 226 -15.24 -14.84 -10.47
CA ALA A 226 -15.11 -15.97 -11.39
C ALA A 226 -15.41 -17.33 -10.74
N GLY A 227 -14.97 -17.53 -9.49
CA GLY A 227 -15.22 -18.77 -8.75
C GLY A 227 -16.70 -18.98 -8.38
N ARG A 228 -17.48 -17.92 -8.21
CA ARG A 228 -18.93 -18.00 -7.97
C ARG A 228 -19.69 -18.46 -9.20
N ASP A 229 -19.43 -17.85 -10.35
CA ASP A 229 -20.10 -18.21 -11.61
C ASP A 229 -19.92 -19.70 -11.95
N VAL A 230 -18.73 -20.25 -11.70
CA VAL A 230 -18.47 -21.68 -11.90
C VAL A 230 -19.31 -22.56 -10.95
N ARG A 231 -19.47 -22.13 -9.68
CA ARG A 231 -20.29 -22.86 -8.70
C ARG A 231 -21.78 -22.77 -9.01
N ASP A 232 -22.26 -21.62 -9.41
CA ASP A 232 -23.67 -21.40 -9.72
C ASP A 232 -24.05 -22.11 -11.01
N GLY A 233 -23.24 -22.03 -12.07
CA GLY A 233 -23.46 -22.79 -13.31
C GLY A 233 -23.37 -24.33 -13.11
N ARG A 234 -22.66 -24.81 -12.08
CA ARG A 234 -22.67 -26.23 -11.71
C ARG A 234 -23.97 -26.62 -10.99
N ARG A 235 -24.48 -25.74 -10.12
CA ARG A 235 -25.76 -25.96 -9.42
C ARG A 235 -26.93 -25.98 -10.38
N ASP A 236 -26.95 -25.08 -11.37
CA ASP A 236 -28.00 -25.01 -12.36
C ASP A 236 -28.01 -26.27 -13.24
N ARG A 237 -26.85 -26.76 -13.68
CA ARG A 237 -26.74 -28.02 -14.43
C ARG A 237 -27.23 -29.24 -13.65
N VAL A 238 -26.93 -29.30 -12.33
CA VAL A 238 -27.41 -30.38 -11.47
C VAL A 238 -28.93 -30.28 -11.30
N ARG A 239 -29.48 -29.09 -11.14
CA ARG A 239 -30.92 -28.85 -10.99
C ARG A 239 -31.68 -29.20 -12.28
N ASP A 240 -31.15 -28.81 -13.44
CA ASP A 240 -31.73 -29.13 -14.74
C ASP A 240 -31.64 -30.62 -15.06
N GLY A 241 -30.55 -31.29 -14.68
CA GLY A 241 -30.38 -32.73 -14.76
C GLY A 241 -31.43 -33.47 -13.91
N MET A 242 -31.62 -33.04 -12.65
CA MET A 242 -32.57 -33.65 -11.73
C MET A 242 -34.02 -33.41 -12.18
N GLY A 243 -34.33 -32.24 -12.76
CA GLY A 243 -35.66 -31.97 -13.34
C GLY A 243 -35.98 -32.88 -14.52
N ARG A 244 -35.00 -33.19 -15.38
CA ARG A 244 -35.20 -34.15 -16.48
C ARG A 244 -35.42 -35.59 -16.00
N TYR A 245 -34.74 -36.04 -14.96
CA TYR A 245 -34.96 -37.38 -14.37
C TYR A 245 -36.34 -37.49 -13.74
N LEU A 246 -36.81 -36.47 -13.03
CA LEU A 246 -38.15 -36.48 -12.41
C LEU A 246 -39.28 -36.47 -13.46
N SER A 247 -39.11 -35.83 -14.61
CA SER A 247 -40.08 -35.84 -15.70
C SER A 247 -40.20 -37.19 -16.44
N LEU A 248 -39.14 -38.03 -16.38
CA LEU A 248 -39.15 -39.37 -16.95
C LEU A 248 -39.81 -40.42 -16.06
N ILE A 249 -39.99 -40.14 -14.76
CA ILE A 249 -40.61 -41.08 -13.81
C ILE A 249 -42.17 -40.92 -13.80
N HIS A 250 -42.68 -39.83 -14.37
CA HIS A 250 -44.14 -39.58 -14.44
C HIS A 250 -44.80 -40.02 -15.74
N ILE A 251 -44.15 -40.88 -16.57
CA ILE A 251 -44.75 -41.63 -17.70
C ILE A 251 -44.88 -43.09 -17.33
#